data_a6f82146b326aeb70862039c40b924f8
#
_entry.id   a6f82146b326aeb70862039c40b924f8
#
_cell.length_a   1.000
_cell.length_b   1.000
_cell.length_c   1.000
_cell.angle_alpha   90.00
_cell.angle_beta   90.00
_cell.angle_gamma   90.00
#
_symmetry.space_group_name_H-M   'P 1'
#
loop_
_entity.id
_entity.type
_entity.pdbx_description
1 polymer ?
#
loop_
_entity_poly.entity_id
_entity_poly.type
_entity_poly.pdbx_seq_one_letter_code
_entity_poly.pdbx_strand_id
1 'polypeptide(L)'
;MPKLTRALLILLALLLAACGSTSKLRTESAAARKQIGDYTRVEVADFAVTATKDTKDDHEAQAKYQAQLAEARARIADLIAEEVTERAAFDEVSRAELEGKALRVSGTITRYEEGNVVARMATGFVGQAHFEATVTVSDRESGEVLGNFIIDRNSWPLPIGASSNAVQNVGMFMSGAAKRIADELAVARGEKSARK
;
A
#
# COMPACT_ATOMS: atom_id res chain seq x y z
N MET A 1 43.67 0.64 4.63
CA MET A 1 42.47 0.15 5.33
C MET A 1 41.22 1.06 5.26
N PRO A 2 41.25 2.42 5.12
CA PRO A 2 40.03 3.25 5.14
C PRO A 2 39.12 3.12 3.89
N LYS A 3 39.63 2.63 2.75
CA LYS A 3 38.81 2.49 1.52
C LYS A 3 37.89 1.27 1.57
N LEU A 4 38.32 0.18 2.19
CA LEU A 4 37.52 -1.05 2.31
C LEU A 4 36.33 -0.83 3.27
N THR A 5 36.53 -0.10 4.37
CA THR A 5 35.50 0.23 5.37
C THR A 5 34.45 1.16 4.77
N ARG A 6 34.84 2.12 3.91
CA ARG A 6 33.90 2.99 3.20
C ARG A 6 33.07 2.24 2.16
N ALA A 7 33.69 1.33 1.40
CA ALA A 7 32.97 0.49 0.45
C ALA A 7 31.96 -0.44 1.14
N LEU A 8 32.31 -1.01 2.28
CA LEU A 8 31.44 -1.86 3.08
C LEU A 8 30.27 -1.07 3.67
N LEU A 9 30.48 0.15 4.14
CA LEU A 9 29.43 1.04 4.65
C LEU A 9 28.47 1.49 3.55
N ILE A 10 28.97 1.77 2.34
CA ILE A 10 28.13 2.13 1.19
C ILE A 10 27.31 0.91 0.75
N LEU A 11 27.88 -0.28 0.71
CA LEU A 11 27.18 -1.52 0.39
C LEU A 11 26.11 -1.82 1.44
N LEU A 12 26.38 -1.63 2.73
CA LEU A 12 25.44 -1.81 3.82
C LEU A 12 24.30 -0.78 3.77
N ALA A 13 24.59 0.48 3.40
CA ALA A 13 23.60 1.53 3.21
C ALA A 13 22.68 1.27 2.00
N LEU A 14 23.22 0.72 0.91
CA LEU A 14 22.45 0.30 -0.27
C LEU A 14 21.54 -0.90 0.05
N LEU A 15 21.97 -1.80 0.91
CA LEU A 15 21.15 -2.93 1.38
C LEU A 15 19.98 -2.49 2.23
N LEU A 16 20.07 -1.38 2.96
CA LEU A 16 18.97 -0.83 3.79
C LEU A 16 17.89 -0.10 2.98
N ALA A 17 18.17 0.28 1.73
CA ALA A 17 17.22 1.00 0.88
C ALA A 17 16.20 0.11 0.14
N ALA A 18 16.32 -1.21 0.22
CA ALA A 18 15.54 -2.16 -0.57
C ALA A 18 14.28 -2.71 0.13
N CYS A 19 13.88 -2.20 1.29
CA CYS A 19 12.58 -2.51 1.88
C CYS A 19 11.50 -1.75 1.13
N GLY A 20 10.61 -2.46 0.44
CA GLY A 20 9.42 -1.89 -0.18
C GLY A 20 8.63 -1.08 0.82
N SER A 21 8.08 0.05 0.41
CA SER A 21 7.43 1.02 1.30
C SER A 21 6.12 1.54 0.70
N THR A 22 5.31 2.18 1.53
CA THR A 22 4.23 3.05 1.07
C THR A 22 4.74 4.49 1.09
N SER A 23 4.62 5.20 -0.03
CA SER A 23 5.06 6.58 -0.13
C SER A 23 4.31 7.49 0.85
N LYS A 24 4.84 8.69 1.08
CA LYS A 24 4.05 9.80 1.63
C LYS A 24 2.99 10.23 0.61
N LEU A 25 1.98 10.95 1.08
CA LEU A 25 1.03 11.64 0.21
C LEU A 25 1.80 12.59 -0.71
N ARG A 26 1.71 12.33 -2.01
CA ARG A 26 2.28 13.18 -3.06
C ARG A 26 1.16 14.07 -3.58
N THR A 27 1.35 15.37 -3.50
CA THR A 27 0.43 16.37 -4.03
C THR A 27 1.18 17.23 -5.03
N GLU A 28 0.52 17.69 -6.09
CA GLU A 28 1.14 18.53 -7.10
C GLU A 28 1.55 19.90 -6.54
N SER A 29 0.87 20.36 -5.48
CA SER A 29 1.14 21.66 -4.86
C SER A 29 0.78 21.65 -3.36
N ALA A 30 1.30 22.66 -2.66
CA ALA A 30 0.89 22.94 -1.28
C ALA A 30 -0.61 23.31 -1.18
N ALA A 31 -1.17 23.91 -2.24
CA ALA A 31 -2.58 24.26 -2.33
C ALA A 31 -3.45 22.99 -2.37
N ALA A 32 -3.11 22.01 -3.21
CA ALA A 32 -3.80 20.72 -3.28
C ALA A 32 -3.77 19.99 -1.92
N ARG A 33 -2.63 20.02 -1.22
CA ARG A 33 -2.55 19.45 0.14
C ARG A 33 -3.46 20.16 1.13
N LYS A 34 -3.54 21.51 1.07
CA LYS A 34 -4.43 22.30 1.93
C LYS A 34 -5.90 22.00 1.60
N GLN A 35 -6.22 21.84 0.32
CA GLN A 35 -7.57 21.52 -0.15
C GLN A 35 -8.07 20.19 0.44
N ILE A 36 -7.22 19.16 0.59
CA ILE A 36 -7.57 17.92 1.27
C ILE A 36 -8.06 18.18 2.71
N GLY A 37 -7.50 19.18 3.39
CA GLY A 37 -7.92 19.62 4.73
C GLY A 37 -9.35 20.16 4.82
N ASP A 38 -9.91 20.62 3.70
CA ASP A 38 -11.25 21.22 3.65
C ASP A 38 -12.39 20.17 3.54
N TYR A 39 -12.05 18.88 3.42
CA TYR A 39 -13.03 17.80 3.36
C TYR A 39 -13.23 17.19 4.74
N THR A 40 -14.48 16.89 5.07
CA THR A 40 -14.87 16.22 6.31
C THR A 40 -15.36 14.79 6.08
N ARG A 41 -15.53 14.39 4.81
CA ARG A 41 -16.10 13.09 4.42
C ARG A 41 -15.16 12.39 3.45
N VAL A 42 -15.07 11.06 3.58
CA VAL A 42 -14.21 10.21 2.73
C VAL A 42 -15.01 9.03 2.19
N GLU A 43 -15.02 8.88 0.89
CA GLU A 43 -15.46 7.68 0.18
C GLU A 43 -14.24 6.82 -0.17
N VAL A 44 -14.24 5.55 0.19
CA VAL A 44 -13.19 4.61 -0.20
C VAL A 44 -13.76 3.60 -1.18
N ALA A 45 -13.42 3.74 -2.45
CA ALA A 45 -13.90 2.87 -3.52
C ALA A 45 -13.10 1.56 -3.62
N ASP A 46 -13.71 0.53 -4.22
CA ASP A 46 -12.98 -0.68 -4.60
C ASP A 46 -11.84 -0.37 -5.57
N PHE A 47 -10.74 -1.09 -5.42
CA PHE A 47 -9.58 -0.92 -6.29
C PHE A 47 -9.82 -1.59 -7.65
N ALA A 48 -9.34 -0.95 -8.71
CA ALA A 48 -9.16 -1.59 -10.00
C ALA A 48 -7.98 -2.59 -9.94
N VAL A 49 -7.92 -3.51 -10.89
CA VAL A 49 -6.83 -4.49 -10.98
C VAL A 49 -6.30 -4.53 -12.40
N THR A 50 -4.99 -4.32 -12.54
CA THR A 50 -4.24 -4.52 -13.79
C THR A 50 -3.15 -5.58 -13.62
N ALA A 51 -2.98 -6.11 -12.40
CA ALA A 51 -2.04 -7.18 -12.11
C ALA A 51 -2.36 -8.43 -12.95
N THR A 52 -1.33 -9.00 -13.55
CA THR A 52 -1.40 -10.23 -14.32
C THR A 52 -0.37 -11.23 -13.82
N LYS A 53 -0.66 -12.52 -14.02
CA LYS A 53 0.27 -13.60 -13.71
C LYS A 53 0.31 -14.57 -14.88
N ASP A 54 1.50 -14.91 -15.34
CA ASP A 54 1.68 -15.96 -16.33
C ASP A 54 1.49 -17.33 -15.65
N THR A 55 0.40 -18.01 -16.00
CA THR A 55 0.03 -19.33 -15.48
C THR A 55 0.28 -20.45 -16.48
N LYS A 56 0.91 -20.16 -17.64
CA LYS A 56 1.28 -21.15 -18.68
C LYS A 56 0.15 -22.13 -19.00
N ASP A 57 -1.03 -21.61 -19.33
CA ASP A 57 -2.24 -22.38 -19.69
C ASP A 57 -2.85 -23.22 -18.54
N ASP A 58 -2.41 -23.04 -17.31
CA ASP A 58 -3.06 -23.63 -16.13
C ASP A 58 -4.31 -22.81 -15.75
N HIS A 59 -5.46 -23.28 -16.22
CA HIS A 59 -6.75 -22.63 -16.00
C HIS A 59 -7.16 -22.60 -14.53
N GLU A 60 -6.78 -23.61 -13.73
CA GLU A 60 -7.08 -23.65 -12.30
C GLU A 60 -6.26 -22.60 -11.55
N ALA A 61 -4.96 -22.54 -11.83
CA ALA A 61 -4.08 -21.52 -11.27
C ALA A 61 -4.53 -20.10 -11.65
N GLN A 62 -4.99 -19.92 -12.88
CA GLN A 62 -5.54 -18.64 -13.35
C GLN A 62 -6.82 -18.26 -12.60
N ALA A 63 -7.77 -19.18 -12.49
CA ALA A 63 -9.03 -18.95 -11.77
C ALA A 63 -8.78 -18.61 -10.29
N LYS A 64 -7.88 -19.33 -9.64
CA LYS A 64 -7.45 -19.07 -8.26
C LYS A 64 -6.85 -17.66 -8.13
N TYR A 65 -5.98 -17.29 -9.05
CA TYR A 65 -5.35 -15.95 -9.05
C TYR A 65 -6.38 -14.83 -9.20
N GLN A 66 -7.36 -15.00 -10.09
CA GLN A 66 -8.44 -14.02 -10.28
C GLN A 66 -9.31 -13.89 -9.01
N ALA A 67 -9.61 -15.00 -8.34
CA ALA A 67 -10.34 -14.99 -7.07
C ALA A 67 -9.56 -14.22 -5.97
N GLN A 68 -8.25 -14.45 -5.87
CA GLN A 68 -7.37 -13.73 -4.95
C GLN A 68 -7.35 -12.22 -5.23
N LEU A 69 -7.30 -11.82 -6.50
CA LEU A 69 -7.35 -10.41 -6.89
C LEU A 69 -8.71 -9.78 -6.57
N ALA A 70 -9.81 -10.50 -6.78
CA ALA A 70 -11.15 -10.04 -6.43
C ALA A 70 -11.30 -9.80 -4.93
N GLU A 71 -10.74 -10.66 -4.09
CA GLU A 71 -10.68 -10.48 -2.64
C GLU A 71 -9.76 -9.30 -2.26
N ALA A 72 -8.57 -9.24 -2.83
CA ALA A 72 -7.58 -8.21 -2.50
C ALA A 72 -8.08 -6.78 -2.78
N ARG A 73 -8.84 -6.57 -3.88
CA ARG A 73 -9.37 -5.24 -4.25
C ARG A 73 -10.37 -4.68 -3.22
N ALA A 74 -11.22 -5.53 -2.67
CA ALA A 74 -12.15 -5.15 -1.62
C ALA A 74 -11.40 -5.00 -0.28
N ARG A 75 -10.53 -5.95 0.05
CA ARG A 75 -9.82 -5.97 1.33
C ARG A 75 -8.92 -4.76 1.55
N ILE A 76 -8.16 -4.30 0.56
CA ILE A 76 -7.33 -3.09 0.71
C ILE A 76 -8.20 -1.85 0.96
N ALA A 77 -9.35 -1.75 0.29
CA ALA A 77 -10.25 -0.64 0.47
C ALA A 77 -10.93 -0.67 1.85
N ASP A 78 -11.32 -1.86 2.34
CA ASP A 78 -11.86 -2.03 3.70
C ASP A 78 -10.84 -1.61 4.76
N LEU A 79 -9.59 -2.07 4.62
CA LEU A 79 -8.50 -1.69 5.53
C LEU A 79 -8.25 -0.18 5.54
N ILE A 80 -8.29 0.48 4.38
CA ILE A 80 -8.14 1.94 4.31
C ILE A 80 -9.32 2.62 5.03
N ALA A 81 -10.56 2.19 4.78
CA ALA A 81 -11.73 2.77 5.44
C ALA A 81 -11.68 2.58 6.97
N GLU A 82 -11.29 1.39 7.43
CA GLU A 82 -11.10 1.07 8.85
C GLU A 82 -10.05 1.97 9.50
N GLU A 83 -8.86 2.05 8.93
CA GLU A 83 -7.77 2.85 9.48
C GLU A 83 -8.05 4.36 9.42
N VAL A 84 -8.75 4.86 8.38
CA VAL A 84 -9.17 6.27 8.30
C VAL A 84 -10.23 6.57 9.37
N THR A 85 -11.17 5.65 9.61
CA THR A 85 -12.17 5.76 10.68
C THR A 85 -11.51 5.77 12.05
N GLU A 86 -10.57 4.87 12.32
CA GLU A 86 -9.85 4.80 13.59
C GLU A 86 -9.07 6.08 13.93
N ARG A 87 -8.61 6.83 12.91
CA ARG A 87 -7.95 8.13 13.10
C ARG A 87 -8.88 9.24 13.55
N ALA A 88 -10.20 9.06 13.36
CA ALA A 88 -11.24 10.05 13.69
C ALA A 88 -10.96 11.46 13.11
N ALA A 89 -10.21 11.54 12.01
CA ALA A 89 -9.88 12.81 11.35
C ALA A 89 -11.00 13.30 10.43
N PHE A 90 -12.00 12.46 10.13
CA PHE A 90 -13.13 12.74 9.25
C PHE A 90 -14.44 12.44 9.98
N ASP A 91 -15.48 13.20 9.66
CA ASP A 91 -16.81 13.07 10.27
C ASP A 91 -17.53 11.83 9.74
N GLU A 92 -17.26 11.46 8.48
CA GLU A 92 -17.88 10.31 7.82
C GLU A 92 -16.84 9.60 6.92
N VAL A 93 -16.74 8.28 7.06
CA VAL A 93 -15.97 7.39 6.20
C VAL A 93 -16.89 6.31 5.68
N SER A 94 -16.97 6.15 4.36
CA SER A 94 -17.92 5.23 3.73
C SER A 94 -17.26 4.38 2.65
N ARG A 95 -17.69 3.11 2.57
CA ARG A 95 -17.43 2.21 1.44
C ARG A 95 -18.51 2.33 0.36
N ALA A 96 -19.67 2.83 0.74
CA ALA A 96 -20.72 3.17 -0.21
C ALA A 96 -20.45 4.54 -0.85
N GLU A 97 -20.99 4.73 -2.03
CA GLU A 97 -20.90 6.00 -2.75
C GLU A 97 -21.56 7.11 -1.94
N LEU A 98 -20.85 8.21 -1.75
CA LEU A 98 -21.35 9.39 -1.04
C LEU A 98 -21.86 10.43 -2.04
N GLU A 99 -22.93 11.12 -1.71
CA GLU A 99 -23.39 12.29 -2.48
C GLU A 99 -22.74 13.57 -1.95
N GLY A 100 -22.48 14.53 -2.85
CA GLY A 100 -21.94 15.84 -2.54
C GLY A 100 -20.45 15.82 -2.19
N LYS A 101 -19.99 16.90 -1.57
CA LYS A 101 -18.57 17.15 -1.31
C LYS A 101 -17.94 16.08 -0.41
N ALA A 102 -17.04 15.28 -0.95
CA ALA A 102 -16.27 14.27 -0.24
C ALA A 102 -14.91 14.05 -0.93
N LEU A 103 -13.93 13.56 -0.18
CA LEU A 103 -12.75 12.95 -0.79
C LEU A 103 -13.12 11.56 -1.31
N ARG A 104 -12.59 11.21 -2.47
CA ARG A 104 -12.63 9.84 -2.98
C ARG A 104 -11.24 9.24 -2.95
N VAL A 105 -11.09 8.13 -2.23
CA VAL A 105 -9.88 7.32 -2.23
C VAL A 105 -10.15 6.10 -3.10
N SER A 106 -9.40 5.96 -4.19
CA SER A 106 -9.49 4.85 -5.12
C SER A 106 -8.08 4.37 -5.47
N GLY A 107 -7.95 3.25 -6.17
CA GLY A 107 -6.62 2.79 -6.55
C GLY A 107 -6.64 1.69 -7.59
N THR A 108 -5.44 1.30 -8.02
CA THR A 108 -5.20 0.22 -8.97
C THR A 108 -4.11 -0.69 -8.43
N ILE A 109 -4.41 -1.98 -8.28
CA ILE A 109 -3.43 -3.02 -7.95
C ILE A 109 -2.70 -3.38 -9.23
N THR A 110 -1.38 -3.16 -9.25
CA THR A 110 -0.52 -3.41 -10.40
C THR A 110 0.28 -4.71 -10.26
N ARG A 111 0.50 -5.17 -9.00
CA ARG A 111 1.17 -6.44 -8.73
C ARG A 111 0.62 -7.08 -7.46
N TYR A 112 0.40 -8.38 -7.53
CA TYR A 112 -0.08 -9.19 -6.41
C TYR A 112 0.56 -10.58 -6.44
N GLU A 113 1.38 -10.87 -5.44
CA GLU A 113 2.03 -12.17 -5.26
C GLU A 113 1.96 -12.55 -3.78
N GLU A 114 1.17 -13.56 -3.43
CA GLU A 114 1.07 -14.04 -2.04
C GLU A 114 2.38 -14.60 -1.50
N GLY A 115 3.20 -15.08 -2.41
CA GLY A 115 4.43 -15.77 -2.08
C GLY A 115 4.21 -17.19 -1.56
N ASN A 116 5.29 -17.84 -1.20
CA ASN A 116 5.28 -19.19 -0.61
C ASN A 116 6.20 -19.19 0.62
N VAL A 117 5.59 -19.26 1.80
CA VAL A 117 6.31 -19.23 3.09
C VAL A 117 7.29 -20.39 3.20
N VAL A 118 6.87 -21.61 2.79
CA VAL A 118 7.71 -22.81 2.87
C VAL A 118 8.93 -22.67 1.96
N ALA A 119 8.74 -22.20 0.71
CA ALA A 119 9.83 -21.97 -0.21
C ALA A 119 10.80 -20.90 0.32
N ARG A 120 10.29 -19.83 0.92
CA ARG A 120 11.13 -18.79 1.56
C ARG A 120 11.95 -19.34 2.72
N MET A 121 11.34 -20.15 3.57
CA MET A 121 12.05 -20.77 4.71
C MET A 121 13.16 -21.71 4.25
N ALA A 122 12.93 -22.45 3.16
CA ALA A 122 13.88 -23.41 2.64
C ALA A 122 15.07 -22.77 1.91
N THR A 123 14.83 -21.70 1.14
CA THR A 123 15.84 -21.13 0.22
C THR A 123 16.24 -19.69 0.54
N GLY A 124 15.41 -18.96 1.28
CA GLY A 124 15.61 -17.53 1.59
C GLY A 124 15.31 -16.56 0.44
N PHE A 125 15.20 -17.02 -0.81
CA PHE A 125 15.11 -16.16 -2.00
C PHE A 125 13.90 -16.43 -2.89
N VAL A 126 13.29 -17.62 -2.80
CA VAL A 126 12.16 -18.03 -3.64
C VAL A 126 10.85 -17.88 -2.87
N GLY A 127 9.77 -17.54 -3.58
CA GLY A 127 8.44 -17.44 -3.01
C GLY A 127 8.20 -16.17 -2.21
N GLN A 128 8.76 -15.05 -2.65
CA GLN A 128 8.51 -13.75 -2.03
C GLN A 128 7.06 -13.31 -2.22
N ALA A 129 6.50 -12.66 -1.21
CA ALA A 129 5.24 -11.94 -1.35
C ALA A 129 5.52 -10.54 -1.88
N HIS A 130 4.63 -10.03 -2.76
CA HIS A 130 4.74 -8.70 -3.33
C HIS A 130 3.36 -8.08 -3.51
N PHE A 131 3.24 -6.80 -3.15
CA PHE A 131 2.04 -6.01 -3.33
C PHE A 131 2.39 -4.61 -3.83
N GLU A 132 1.97 -4.30 -5.07
CA GLU A 132 2.10 -2.96 -5.63
C GLU A 132 0.72 -2.40 -5.98
N ALA A 133 0.52 -1.14 -5.65
CA ALA A 133 -0.67 -0.41 -6.04
C ALA A 133 -0.39 1.10 -6.11
N THR A 134 -1.16 1.78 -6.95
CA THR A 134 -1.26 3.25 -6.93
C THR A 134 -2.60 3.61 -6.30
N VAL A 135 -2.59 4.56 -5.34
CA VAL A 135 -3.79 5.08 -4.70
C VAL A 135 -3.95 6.53 -5.08
N THR A 136 -5.13 6.91 -5.51
CA THR A 136 -5.49 8.27 -5.91
C THR A 136 -6.45 8.85 -4.89
N VAL A 137 -6.18 10.08 -4.48
CA VAL A 137 -7.08 10.91 -3.67
C VAL A 137 -7.60 12.02 -4.56
N SER A 138 -8.90 12.08 -4.75
CA SER A 138 -9.55 13.06 -5.62
C SER A 138 -10.74 13.72 -4.93
N ASP A 139 -11.15 14.86 -5.45
CA ASP A 139 -12.48 15.38 -5.18
C ASP A 139 -13.52 14.47 -5.84
N ARG A 140 -14.55 14.08 -5.09
CA ARG A 140 -15.54 13.13 -5.57
C ARG A 140 -16.42 13.71 -6.67
N GLU A 141 -16.78 14.98 -6.57
CA GLU A 141 -17.72 15.60 -7.50
C GLU A 141 -17.07 15.98 -8.82
N SER A 142 -15.90 16.62 -8.76
CA SER A 142 -15.19 17.08 -9.95
C SER A 142 -14.28 16.03 -10.57
N GLY A 143 -13.85 15.03 -9.79
CA GLY A 143 -12.82 14.07 -10.17
C GLY A 143 -11.41 14.64 -10.15
N GLU A 144 -11.22 15.87 -9.69
CA GLU A 144 -9.91 16.52 -9.60
C GLU A 144 -8.98 15.71 -8.69
N VAL A 145 -7.81 15.35 -9.20
CA VAL A 145 -6.80 14.61 -8.42
C VAL A 145 -6.07 15.56 -7.50
N LEU A 146 -6.20 15.35 -6.21
CA LEU A 146 -5.58 16.14 -5.15
C LEU A 146 -4.24 15.55 -4.67
N GLY A 147 -4.06 14.24 -4.88
CA GLY A 147 -2.83 13.58 -4.52
C GLY A 147 -2.84 12.08 -4.78
N ASN A 148 -1.70 11.46 -4.57
CA ASN A 148 -1.55 10.02 -4.76
C ASN A 148 -0.55 9.40 -3.78
N PHE A 149 -0.64 8.07 -3.64
CA PHE A 149 0.35 7.24 -2.96
C PHE A 149 0.83 6.15 -3.92
N ILE A 150 2.07 5.74 -3.75
CA ILE A 150 2.62 4.53 -4.37
C ILE A 150 2.85 3.53 -3.26
N ILE A 151 2.29 2.36 -3.41
CA ILE A 151 2.53 1.19 -2.57
C ILE A 151 3.44 0.26 -3.37
N ASP A 152 4.59 -0.04 -2.81
CA ASP A 152 5.51 -1.07 -3.30
C ASP A 152 6.06 -1.79 -2.08
N ARG A 153 5.50 -2.94 -1.75
CA ARG A 153 5.85 -3.73 -0.58
C ARG A 153 6.16 -5.16 -0.97
N ASN A 154 7.32 -5.61 -0.56
CA ASN A 154 7.77 -6.96 -0.79
C ASN A 154 8.33 -7.59 0.50
N SER A 155 8.30 -8.90 0.56
CA SER A 155 9.03 -9.63 1.59
C SER A 155 10.52 -9.62 1.25
N TRP A 156 11.34 -9.15 2.18
CA TRP A 156 12.78 -9.12 2.01
C TRP A 156 13.35 -10.54 1.89
N PRO A 157 14.28 -10.81 0.94
CA PRO A 157 15.05 -12.05 0.97
C PRO A 157 15.94 -12.04 2.20
N LEU A 158 15.76 -13.03 3.09
CA LEU A 158 16.59 -13.15 4.27
C LEU A 158 17.65 -14.22 4.11
N PRO A 159 18.79 -14.03 4.79
CA PRO A 159 19.68 -15.15 5.09
C PRO A 159 18.92 -16.23 5.84
N ILE A 160 19.20 -17.48 5.51
CA ILE A 160 18.61 -18.69 6.13
C ILE A 160 18.63 -18.52 7.66
N GLY A 161 17.47 -18.64 8.29
CA GLY A 161 17.32 -18.64 9.75
C GLY A 161 16.71 -17.37 10.38
N ALA A 162 16.41 -16.32 9.63
CA ALA A 162 15.77 -15.13 10.19
C ALA A 162 14.24 -15.25 10.16
N SER A 163 13.65 -15.59 11.29
CA SER A 163 12.24 -15.98 11.43
C SER A 163 11.22 -14.86 11.21
N SER A 164 11.60 -13.59 11.37
CA SER A 164 10.64 -12.47 11.35
C SER A 164 10.05 -12.17 9.97
N ASN A 165 10.76 -12.48 8.87
CA ASN A 165 10.26 -12.21 7.51
C ASN A 165 9.59 -13.44 6.86
N ALA A 166 9.74 -14.62 7.43
CA ALA A 166 9.04 -15.81 6.94
C ALA A 166 7.52 -15.64 7.02
N VAL A 167 7.04 -14.86 7.97
CA VAL A 167 5.61 -14.57 8.19
C VAL A 167 5.07 -13.38 7.41
N GLN A 168 5.92 -12.58 6.75
CA GLN A 168 5.45 -11.46 5.94
C GLN A 168 4.60 -11.95 4.76
N ASN A 169 3.41 -11.40 4.64
CA ASN A 169 2.45 -11.73 3.59
C ASN A 169 1.77 -10.47 3.05
N VAL A 170 1.03 -10.63 1.97
CA VAL A 170 0.33 -9.52 1.31
C VAL A 170 -0.68 -8.84 2.24
N GLY A 171 -1.36 -9.58 3.11
CA GLY A 171 -2.28 -9.00 4.10
C GLY A 171 -1.60 -8.00 5.03
N MET A 172 -0.41 -8.32 5.54
CA MET A 172 0.40 -7.40 6.35
C MET A 172 0.85 -6.18 5.55
N PHE A 173 1.15 -6.34 4.25
CA PHE A 173 1.53 -5.23 3.38
C PHE A 173 0.38 -4.28 3.15
N MET A 174 -0.83 -4.80 2.89
CA MET A 174 -2.05 -4.02 2.75
C MET A 174 -2.39 -3.26 4.04
N SER A 175 -2.38 -3.92 5.21
CA SER A 175 -2.62 -3.26 6.51
C SER A 175 -1.61 -2.14 6.78
N GLY A 176 -0.32 -2.40 6.55
CA GLY A 176 0.70 -1.37 6.71
C GLY A 176 0.59 -0.22 5.72
N ALA A 177 0.07 -0.46 4.50
CA ALA A 177 -0.23 0.58 3.53
C ALA A 177 -1.45 1.41 3.95
N ALA A 178 -2.54 0.77 4.36
CA ALA A 178 -3.75 1.42 4.85
C ALA A 178 -3.45 2.36 6.02
N LYS A 179 -2.70 1.87 7.01
CA LYS A 179 -2.22 2.66 8.14
C LYS A 179 -1.46 3.91 7.71
N ARG A 180 -0.56 3.77 6.74
CA ARG A 180 0.21 4.90 6.21
C ARG A 180 -0.68 5.91 5.49
N ILE A 181 -1.62 5.46 4.69
CA ILE A 181 -2.57 6.32 3.97
C ILE A 181 -3.42 7.10 4.97
N ALA A 182 -4.00 6.43 5.97
CA ALA A 182 -4.79 7.07 7.01
C ALA A 182 -4.01 8.13 7.79
N ASP A 183 -2.75 7.83 8.18
CA ASP A 183 -1.85 8.79 8.83
C ASP A 183 -1.63 10.05 8.00
N GLU A 184 -1.34 9.90 6.71
CA GLU A 184 -1.05 11.02 5.83
C GLU A 184 -2.30 11.86 5.53
N LEU A 185 -3.48 11.23 5.43
CA LEU A 185 -4.75 11.95 5.27
C LEU A 185 -5.10 12.73 6.53
N ALA A 186 -4.92 12.16 7.73
CA ALA A 186 -5.13 12.86 9.00
C ALA A 186 -4.17 14.05 9.14
N VAL A 187 -2.90 13.88 8.78
CA VAL A 187 -1.92 14.98 8.77
C VAL A 187 -2.30 16.08 7.76
N ALA A 188 -2.83 15.72 6.59
CA ALA A 188 -3.32 16.70 5.62
C ALA A 188 -4.52 17.50 6.15
N ARG A 189 -5.34 16.91 7.03
CA ARG A 189 -6.40 17.58 7.80
C ARG A 189 -5.90 18.48 8.95
N GLY A 190 -4.61 18.49 9.22
CA GLY A 190 -3.99 19.28 10.29
C GLY A 190 -3.79 18.52 11.60
N GLU A 191 -4.02 17.22 11.64
CA GLU A 191 -3.76 16.40 12.81
C GLU A 191 -2.28 16.14 13.01
N LYS A 192 -1.88 15.90 14.27
CA LYS A 192 -0.49 15.50 14.54
C LYS A 192 -0.29 14.06 14.07
N SER A 193 0.84 13.81 13.38
CA SER A 193 1.22 12.44 13.02
C SER A 193 1.29 11.56 14.27
N ALA A 194 0.62 10.40 14.22
CA ALA A 194 0.67 9.42 15.30
C ALA A 194 2.03 8.70 15.39
N ARG A 195 2.96 8.97 14.49
CA ARG A 195 4.32 8.41 14.53
C ARG A 195 5.19 9.15 15.53
N LYS A 196 5.58 8.43 16.56
CA LYS A 196 6.79 8.70 17.33
C LYS A 196 7.95 7.93 16.73
#